data_851c8ac6e9f28986dbea887a30672dd1
#
_entry.id   851c8ac6e9f28986dbea887a30672dd1
#
_cell.length_a   1.000
_cell.length_b   1.000
_cell.length_c   1.000
_cell.angle_alpha   90.00
_cell.angle_beta   90.00
_cell.angle_gamma   90.00
#
_symmetry.space_group_name_H-M   'P 1'
#
loop_
_entity.id
_entity.type
_entity.pdbx_description
1 polymer ?
#
loop_
_entity_poly.entity_id
_entity_poly.type
_entity_poly.pdbx_seq_one_letter_code
_entity_poly.pdbx_strand_id
1 'polypeptide(L)'
;MNYQKRREQVLDKMEKGSIAILYSGVEVHVSADEYARFEANRNFFYLTGLRREEMALVLDKAAEPAKVTLFIEKADPDMERWYGRKVTVEEAKEISGITDVQFMENLPGAINMKMVREDVEAVYFDTYRHAMSDLPDYNVVKAGEFAAAYPGVCVKNLFPLAASLRMWKDADEVAVVKEAIGVTKTALEFVMKNLKPGMKEYQAQADFEYMIRRNGAEWPAFPTIAGSGINATMLHYDTNTDTCEDGKLILLDLGARVNGYNADITRTYPVGGKYTDRQKAVYNIVLAANRRVAKEAKPGMTCAQLNDICKEVLAKGLMELGLIEKKEDVTKYYMHGVSHHLGIDVHDVTVASQAKLCPGAIITDEPGLYIDEWEIGIRIEDDLLITQDGAEVLSEAIIRTPEEIEAFMAGN
;
A
#
# COMPACT_ATOMS: atom_id res chain seq x y z
N MET A 1 -4.51 -16.90 5.55
CA MET A 1 -5.26 -15.70 5.99
C MET A 1 -6.61 -16.07 6.56
N ASN A 2 -7.06 -15.48 7.65
CA ASN A 2 -8.34 -15.80 8.30
C ASN A 2 -9.44 -14.78 7.96
N TYR A 3 -9.97 -14.86 6.75
CA TYR A 3 -11.03 -13.98 6.26
C TYR A 3 -12.33 -14.09 7.07
N GLN A 4 -12.65 -15.29 7.60
CA GLN A 4 -13.84 -15.48 8.45
C GLN A 4 -13.76 -14.62 9.70
N LYS A 5 -12.64 -14.67 10.44
CA LYS A 5 -12.44 -13.85 11.64
C LYS A 5 -12.59 -12.35 11.36
N ARG A 6 -12.09 -11.87 10.20
CA ARG A 6 -12.22 -10.46 9.80
C ARG A 6 -13.68 -10.06 9.60
N ARG A 7 -14.47 -10.92 8.94
CA ARG A 7 -15.92 -10.69 8.77
C ARG A 7 -16.66 -10.68 10.08
N GLU A 8 -16.35 -11.61 10.98
CA GLU A 8 -16.92 -11.66 12.34
C GLU A 8 -16.63 -10.36 13.10
N GLN A 9 -15.38 -9.87 13.06
CA GLN A 9 -15.00 -8.61 13.70
C GLN A 9 -15.72 -7.38 13.08
N VAL A 10 -15.99 -7.36 11.79
CA VAL A 10 -16.81 -6.31 11.16
C VAL A 10 -18.27 -6.44 11.61
N LEU A 11 -18.83 -7.64 11.58
CA LEU A 11 -20.18 -7.90 12.08
C LEU A 11 -20.34 -7.46 13.53
N ASP A 12 -19.38 -7.71 14.41
CA ASP A 12 -19.41 -7.27 15.80
C ASP A 12 -19.53 -5.75 15.94
N LYS A 13 -18.86 -5.00 15.06
CA LYS A 13 -18.86 -3.53 15.04
C LYS A 13 -20.11 -2.92 14.37
N MET A 14 -20.81 -3.67 13.53
CA MET A 14 -22.05 -3.20 12.90
C MET A 14 -23.18 -3.08 13.92
N GLU A 15 -24.14 -2.23 13.65
CA GLU A 15 -25.35 -2.10 14.47
C GLU A 15 -26.25 -3.34 14.30
N LYS A 16 -26.99 -3.69 15.36
CA LYS A 16 -28.02 -4.72 15.28
C LYS A 16 -29.13 -4.26 14.32
N GLY A 17 -29.75 -5.17 13.58
CA GLY A 17 -30.78 -4.83 12.60
C GLY A 17 -30.21 -4.18 11.31
N SER A 18 -28.92 -4.29 11.07
CA SER A 18 -28.28 -3.74 9.86
C SER A 18 -27.73 -4.82 8.93
N ILE A 19 -27.52 -4.45 7.67
CA ILE A 19 -26.76 -5.26 6.70
C ILE A 19 -25.61 -4.44 6.12
N ALA A 20 -24.58 -5.10 5.59
CA ALA A 20 -23.57 -4.46 4.77
C ALA A 20 -23.56 -5.09 3.39
N ILE A 21 -23.46 -4.26 2.35
CA ILE A 21 -23.30 -4.68 0.96
C ILE A 21 -22.02 -4.08 0.44
N LEU A 22 -21.06 -4.94 0.10
CA LEU A 22 -19.73 -4.54 -0.34
C LEU A 22 -19.43 -5.18 -1.69
N TYR A 23 -19.28 -4.36 -2.71
CA TYR A 23 -18.98 -4.80 -4.06
C TYR A 23 -17.47 -4.87 -4.29
N SER A 24 -17.03 -5.86 -5.08
CA SER A 24 -15.62 -5.92 -5.55
C SER A 24 -15.28 -4.79 -6.51
N GLY A 25 -16.25 -4.30 -7.23
CA GLY A 25 -16.09 -3.31 -8.30
C GLY A 25 -16.35 -3.89 -9.69
N VAL A 26 -16.13 -3.06 -10.70
CA VAL A 26 -16.23 -3.38 -12.12
C VAL A 26 -15.00 -2.91 -12.85
N GLU A 27 -14.70 -3.49 -14.01
CA GLU A 27 -13.64 -3.00 -14.89
C GLU A 27 -13.94 -1.57 -15.36
N VAL A 28 -12.89 -0.75 -15.44
CA VAL A 28 -12.99 0.63 -15.92
C VAL A 28 -12.60 0.68 -17.39
N HIS A 29 -13.55 1.04 -18.24
CA HIS A 29 -13.31 1.21 -19.66
C HIS A 29 -12.36 2.39 -19.93
N VAL A 30 -11.35 2.16 -20.76
CA VAL A 30 -10.32 3.16 -21.13
C VAL A 30 -10.59 3.69 -22.53
N SER A 31 -10.63 2.80 -23.53
CA SER A 31 -10.82 3.19 -24.94
C SER A 31 -11.18 1.97 -25.78
N ALA A 32 -12.08 2.13 -26.76
CA ALA A 32 -12.54 1.09 -27.66
C ALA A 32 -13.00 -0.17 -26.90
N ASP A 33 -12.26 -1.27 -27.00
CA ASP A 33 -12.47 -2.53 -26.27
C ASP A 33 -11.42 -2.78 -25.19
N GLU A 34 -10.67 -1.73 -24.78
CA GLU A 34 -9.65 -1.80 -23.77
C GLU A 34 -10.18 -1.37 -22.40
N TYR A 35 -9.89 -2.17 -21.38
CA TYR A 35 -10.17 -1.89 -19.98
C TYR A 35 -8.89 -1.70 -19.20
N ALA A 36 -8.92 -0.81 -18.20
CA ALA A 36 -7.85 -0.72 -17.23
C ALA A 36 -7.74 -2.05 -16.46
N ARG A 37 -6.52 -2.36 -16.00
CA ARG A 37 -6.35 -3.53 -15.13
C ARG A 37 -7.29 -3.45 -13.94
N PHE A 38 -8.07 -4.49 -13.73
CA PHE A 38 -9.00 -4.54 -12.61
C PHE A 38 -8.26 -4.63 -11.26
N GLU A 39 -8.71 -3.82 -10.34
CA GLU A 39 -8.31 -3.84 -8.93
C GLU A 39 -9.56 -3.90 -8.06
N ALA A 40 -9.72 -4.99 -7.33
CA ALA A 40 -10.85 -5.14 -6.43
C ALA A 40 -10.83 -4.09 -5.32
N ASN A 41 -12.02 -3.66 -4.88
CA ASN A 41 -12.13 -2.85 -3.67
C ASN A 41 -11.33 -3.49 -2.53
N ARG A 42 -10.48 -2.70 -1.87
CA ARG A 42 -9.50 -3.19 -0.89
C ARG A 42 -10.17 -3.87 0.31
N ASN A 43 -11.31 -3.34 0.75
CA ASN A 43 -12.05 -3.92 1.87
C ASN A 43 -12.80 -5.21 1.47
N PHE A 44 -13.27 -5.31 0.20
CA PHE A 44 -13.79 -6.56 -0.35
C PHE A 44 -12.73 -7.65 -0.35
N PHE A 45 -11.55 -7.35 -0.90
CA PHE A 45 -10.41 -8.28 -0.87
C PHE A 45 -10.04 -8.66 0.58
N TYR A 46 -9.94 -7.69 1.48
CA TYR A 46 -9.58 -7.90 2.89
C TYR A 46 -10.53 -8.87 3.61
N LEU A 47 -11.82 -8.83 3.25
CA LEU A 47 -12.87 -9.64 3.87
C LEU A 47 -13.11 -10.99 3.17
N THR A 48 -12.68 -11.17 1.91
CA THR A 48 -13.00 -12.36 1.11
C THR A 48 -11.79 -13.10 0.55
N GLY A 49 -10.67 -12.43 0.33
CA GLY A 49 -9.52 -12.96 -0.40
C GLY A 49 -9.69 -13.00 -1.92
N LEU A 50 -10.85 -12.60 -2.43
CA LEU A 50 -11.17 -12.61 -3.86
C LEU A 50 -10.81 -11.29 -4.53
N ARG A 51 -10.33 -11.36 -5.76
CA ARG A 51 -9.84 -10.20 -6.54
C ARG A 51 -10.35 -10.23 -7.98
N ARG A 52 -11.65 -10.50 -8.13
CA ARG A 52 -12.33 -10.49 -9.42
C ARG A 52 -13.45 -9.45 -9.41
N GLU A 53 -13.77 -8.96 -10.58
CA GLU A 53 -14.89 -8.05 -10.85
C GLU A 53 -16.24 -8.69 -10.58
N GLU A 54 -17.27 -7.86 -10.50
CA GLU A 54 -18.69 -8.25 -10.46
C GLU A 54 -19.04 -9.26 -9.36
N MET A 55 -18.50 -9.03 -8.15
CA MET A 55 -18.85 -9.78 -6.95
C MET A 55 -19.42 -8.85 -5.89
N ALA A 56 -20.20 -9.42 -4.97
CA ALA A 56 -20.69 -8.70 -3.79
C ALA A 56 -20.67 -9.60 -2.55
N LEU A 57 -20.24 -9.01 -1.43
CA LEU A 57 -20.31 -9.60 -0.10
C LEU A 57 -21.49 -8.97 0.65
N VAL A 58 -22.39 -9.78 1.19
CA VAL A 58 -23.45 -9.33 2.09
C VAL A 58 -23.19 -9.87 3.48
N LEU A 59 -23.03 -8.95 4.44
CA LEU A 59 -22.95 -9.24 5.87
C LEU A 59 -24.29 -8.86 6.50
N ASP A 60 -25.01 -9.81 7.02
CA ASP A 60 -26.39 -9.65 7.50
C ASP A 60 -26.46 -9.82 9.02
N LYS A 61 -26.49 -8.70 9.73
CA LYS A 61 -26.67 -8.63 11.18
C LYS A 61 -28.14 -8.39 11.61
N ALA A 62 -29.06 -8.30 10.65
CA ALA A 62 -30.48 -8.32 10.93
C ALA A 62 -30.97 -9.76 11.16
N ALA A 63 -30.33 -10.75 10.57
CA ALA A 63 -30.61 -12.17 10.81
C ALA A 63 -30.02 -12.66 12.14
N GLU A 64 -30.72 -13.62 12.79
CA GLU A 64 -30.23 -14.35 13.97
C GLU A 64 -30.23 -15.87 13.71
N PRO A 65 -29.02 -16.52 13.67
CA PRO A 65 -27.68 -15.91 13.75
C PRO A 65 -27.36 -15.06 12.51
N ALA A 66 -26.40 -14.14 12.66
CA ALA A 66 -25.91 -13.33 11.54
C ALA A 66 -25.47 -14.21 10.37
N LYS A 67 -25.72 -13.74 9.14
CA LYS A 67 -25.43 -14.49 7.93
C LYS A 67 -24.40 -13.78 7.06
N VAL A 68 -23.66 -14.57 6.31
CA VAL A 68 -22.69 -14.07 5.32
C VAL A 68 -22.96 -14.77 4.00
N THR A 69 -23.26 -13.98 2.98
CA THR A 69 -23.52 -14.46 1.62
C THR A 69 -22.57 -13.79 0.65
N LEU A 70 -21.93 -14.57 -0.21
CA LEU A 70 -21.10 -14.08 -1.31
C LEU A 70 -21.88 -14.25 -2.62
N PHE A 71 -21.92 -13.19 -3.40
CA PHE A 71 -22.49 -13.22 -4.75
C PHE A 71 -21.34 -13.13 -5.76
N ILE A 72 -21.34 -14.04 -6.75
CA ILE A 72 -20.33 -14.13 -7.80
C ILE A 72 -20.99 -14.07 -9.17
N GLU A 73 -20.24 -13.67 -10.18
CA GLU A 73 -20.70 -13.71 -11.55
C GLU A 73 -20.93 -15.17 -11.99
N LYS A 74 -21.99 -15.41 -12.75
CA LYS A 74 -22.27 -16.72 -13.33
C LYS A 74 -21.40 -16.91 -14.57
N ALA A 75 -20.71 -18.04 -14.65
CA ALA A 75 -19.92 -18.37 -15.81
C ALA A 75 -20.78 -18.51 -17.07
N ASP A 76 -20.35 -17.86 -18.15
CA ASP A 76 -20.86 -18.02 -19.50
C ASP A 76 -19.74 -18.62 -20.36
N PRO A 77 -19.87 -19.87 -20.84
CA PRO A 77 -18.81 -20.55 -21.59
C PRO A 77 -18.36 -19.84 -22.87
N ASP A 78 -19.24 -19.06 -23.51
CA ASP A 78 -18.88 -18.29 -24.69
C ASP A 78 -18.05 -17.05 -24.33
N MET A 79 -18.42 -16.35 -23.26
CA MET A 79 -17.67 -15.20 -22.74
C MET A 79 -16.33 -15.63 -22.12
N GLU A 80 -16.26 -16.79 -21.47
CA GLU A 80 -14.99 -17.32 -20.93
C GLU A 80 -13.92 -17.58 -22.00
N ARG A 81 -14.32 -17.81 -23.26
CA ARG A 81 -13.38 -17.93 -24.39
C ARG A 81 -12.71 -16.61 -24.74
N TRP A 82 -13.36 -15.48 -24.43
CA TRP A 82 -12.86 -14.14 -24.73
C TRP A 82 -12.07 -13.55 -23.56
N TYR A 83 -12.60 -13.67 -22.34
CA TYR A 83 -12.13 -12.94 -21.16
C TYR A 83 -11.48 -13.83 -20.09
N GLY A 84 -11.39 -15.14 -20.34
CA GLY A 84 -10.86 -16.09 -19.38
C GLY A 84 -11.92 -16.63 -18.42
N ARG A 85 -11.54 -17.63 -17.67
CA ARG A 85 -12.42 -18.39 -16.77
C ARG A 85 -12.84 -17.56 -15.57
N LYS A 86 -14.12 -17.59 -15.23
CA LYS A 86 -14.66 -16.98 -14.01
C LYS A 86 -14.42 -17.89 -12.80
N VAL A 87 -14.48 -17.29 -11.60
CA VAL A 87 -14.35 -18.03 -10.34
C VAL A 87 -15.57 -18.94 -10.14
N THR A 88 -15.34 -20.22 -9.90
CA THR A 88 -16.42 -21.17 -9.58
C THR A 88 -16.93 -21.02 -8.16
N VAL A 89 -18.12 -21.58 -7.87
CA VAL A 89 -18.68 -21.60 -6.51
C VAL A 89 -17.74 -22.30 -5.53
N GLU A 90 -17.13 -23.42 -5.97
CA GLU A 90 -16.20 -24.21 -5.15
C GLU A 90 -14.93 -23.42 -4.82
N GLU A 91 -14.33 -22.76 -5.80
CA GLU A 91 -13.15 -21.89 -5.60
C GLU A 91 -13.48 -20.70 -4.70
N ALA A 92 -14.63 -20.06 -4.92
CA ALA A 92 -15.08 -18.96 -4.07
C ALA A 92 -15.24 -19.39 -2.59
N LYS A 93 -15.78 -20.59 -2.35
CA LYS A 93 -15.88 -21.18 -0.99
C LYS A 93 -14.49 -21.50 -0.41
N GLU A 94 -13.61 -22.10 -1.19
CA GLU A 94 -12.26 -22.48 -0.75
C GLU A 94 -11.44 -21.25 -0.37
N ILE A 95 -11.45 -20.21 -1.21
CA ILE A 95 -10.68 -18.97 -0.98
C ILE A 95 -11.25 -18.19 0.20
N SER A 96 -12.56 -17.94 0.22
CA SER A 96 -13.18 -17.02 1.17
C SER A 96 -13.60 -17.67 2.49
N GLY A 97 -13.77 -18.99 2.52
CA GLY A 97 -14.38 -19.71 3.62
C GLY A 97 -15.90 -19.44 3.79
N ILE A 98 -16.55 -18.80 2.79
CA ILE A 98 -18.00 -18.52 2.82
C ILE A 98 -18.75 -19.71 2.21
N THR A 99 -19.66 -20.28 2.94
CA THR A 99 -20.43 -21.47 2.49
C THR A 99 -21.65 -21.13 1.64
N ASP A 100 -22.28 -19.95 1.89
CA ASP A 100 -23.42 -19.48 1.10
C ASP A 100 -22.92 -18.61 -0.04
N VAL A 101 -22.75 -19.23 -1.23
CA VAL A 101 -22.31 -18.57 -2.47
C VAL A 101 -23.46 -18.65 -3.46
N GLN A 102 -23.87 -17.50 -3.98
CA GLN A 102 -24.97 -17.31 -4.94
C GLN A 102 -24.48 -16.54 -6.18
N PHE A 103 -25.34 -16.43 -7.20
CA PHE A 103 -25.00 -15.66 -8.41
C PHE A 103 -25.51 -14.21 -8.31
N MET A 104 -24.76 -13.27 -8.90
CA MET A 104 -25.05 -11.83 -8.87
C MET A 104 -26.45 -11.48 -9.38
N GLU A 105 -26.99 -12.26 -10.31
CA GLU A 105 -28.38 -12.10 -10.82
C GLU A 105 -29.43 -12.22 -9.70
N ASN A 106 -29.12 -12.89 -8.60
CA ASN A 106 -30.03 -13.06 -7.46
C ASN A 106 -29.93 -11.92 -6.43
N LEU A 107 -28.85 -11.12 -6.44
CA LEU A 107 -28.59 -10.08 -5.44
C LEU A 107 -29.74 -9.07 -5.32
N PRO A 108 -30.25 -8.46 -6.44
CA PRO A 108 -31.32 -7.48 -6.32
C PRO A 108 -32.60 -8.05 -5.65
N GLY A 109 -32.97 -9.30 -6.02
CA GLY A 109 -34.11 -9.99 -5.43
C GLY A 109 -33.90 -10.28 -3.93
N ALA A 110 -32.71 -10.75 -3.56
CA ALA A 110 -32.36 -11.04 -2.17
C ALA A 110 -32.41 -9.76 -1.30
N ILE A 111 -31.86 -8.66 -1.77
CA ILE A 111 -31.91 -7.37 -1.06
C ILE A 111 -33.35 -6.86 -0.94
N ASN A 112 -34.11 -6.84 -2.05
CA ASN A 112 -35.49 -6.39 -2.02
C ASN A 112 -36.36 -7.20 -1.04
N MET A 113 -36.17 -8.52 -0.98
CA MET A 113 -36.88 -9.37 -0.05
C MET A 113 -36.58 -9.01 1.41
N LYS A 114 -35.35 -8.66 1.72
CA LYS A 114 -34.97 -8.18 3.06
C LYS A 114 -35.62 -6.85 3.40
N MET A 115 -35.54 -5.87 2.49
CA MET A 115 -36.13 -4.54 2.71
C MET A 115 -37.65 -4.57 2.88
N VAL A 116 -38.32 -5.54 2.28
CA VAL A 116 -39.81 -5.65 2.34
C VAL A 116 -40.28 -6.49 3.51
N ARG A 117 -39.49 -7.46 3.97
CA ARG A 117 -39.95 -8.48 4.95
C ARG A 117 -39.27 -8.40 6.30
N GLU A 118 -38.18 -7.70 6.42
CA GLU A 118 -37.39 -7.61 7.66
C GLU A 118 -37.25 -6.12 8.06
N ASP A 119 -37.17 -5.88 9.36
CA ASP A 119 -36.95 -4.53 9.90
C ASP A 119 -35.45 -4.18 9.79
N VAL A 120 -34.99 -3.84 8.58
CA VAL A 120 -33.63 -3.37 8.36
C VAL A 120 -33.58 -1.86 8.55
N GLU A 121 -32.90 -1.42 9.60
CA GLU A 121 -32.80 0.00 9.97
C GLU A 121 -31.69 0.73 9.20
N ALA A 122 -30.60 0.03 8.89
CA ALA A 122 -29.44 0.62 8.23
C ALA A 122 -28.75 -0.36 7.27
N VAL A 123 -28.20 0.20 6.18
CA VAL A 123 -27.38 -0.54 5.21
C VAL A 123 -26.03 0.14 5.08
N TYR A 124 -24.97 -0.63 5.31
CA TYR A 124 -23.60 -0.17 5.18
C TYR A 124 -23.07 -0.43 3.76
N PHE A 125 -22.44 0.59 3.19
CA PHE A 125 -21.64 0.50 1.96
C PHE A 125 -20.24 1.05 2.23
N ASP A 126 -19.24 0.61 1.47
CA ASP A 126 -17.91 1.23 1.49
C ASP A 126 -17.95 2.54 0.71
N THR A 127 -18.15 3.65 1.41
CA THR A 127 -18.30 4.97 0.81
C THR A 127 -17.05 5.84 0.99
N TYR A 128 -15.86 5.21 1.03
CA TYR A 128 -14.60 5.93 1.10
C TYR A 128 -14.39 6.83 -0.12
N ARG A 129 -13.85 8.02 0.13
CA ARG A 129 -13.31 8.94 -0.89
C ARG A 129 -12.04 9.57 -0.34
N HIS A 130 -10.99 9.63 -1.14
CA HIS A 130 -9.76 10.32 -0.77
C HIS A 130 -9.98 11.85 -0.79
N ALA A 131 -10.58 12.36 -1.85
CA ALA A 131 -10.96 13.76 -1.98
C ALA A 131 -12.41 13.91 -2.47
N MET A 132 -13.03 15.03 -2.10
CA MET A 132 -14.42 15.33 -2.51
C MET A 132 -14.56 15.43 -4.04
N SER A 133 -13.50 15.83 -4.73
CA SER A 133 -13.45 15.97 -6.20
C SER A 133 -13.27 14.65 -6.95
N ASP A 134 -12.94 13.56 -6.24
CA ASP A 134 -12.72 12.27 -6.89
C ASP A 134 -13.99 11.75 -7.56
N LEU A 135 -13.83 11.04 -8.66
CA LEU A 135 -14.94 10.30 -9.25
C LEU A 135 -15.44 9.25 -8.23
N PRO A 136 -16.76 9.07 -8.10
CA PRO A 136 -17.31 8.06 -7.21
C PRO A 136 -16.89 6.66 -7.70
N ASP A 137 -16.40 5.84 -6.80
CA ASP A 137 -16.18 4.44 -7.08
C ASP A 137 -17.51 3.67 -7.17
N TYR A 138 -17.44 2.39 -7.56
CA TYR A 138 -18.61 1.57 -7.77
C TYR A 138 -19.48 1.43 -6.50
N ASN A 139 -18.87 1.30 -5.31
CA ASN A 139 -19.60 1.19 -4.04
C ASN A 139 -20.32 2.50 -3.69
N VAL A 140 -19.72 3.65 -3.96
CA VAL A 140 -20.35 4.96 -3.75
C VAL A 140 -21.56 5.16 -4.68
N VAL A 141 -21.42 4.74 -5.95
CA VAL A 141 -22.55 4.77 -6.91
C VAL A 141 -23.68 3.87 -6.41
N LYS A 142 -23.38 2.61 -6.02
CA LYS A 142 -24.38 1.67 -5.53
C LYS A 142 -25.06 2.13 -4.23
N ALA A 143 -24.34 2.79 -3.35
CA ALA A 143 -24.92 3.42 -2.16
C ALA A 143 -25.96 4.50 -2.51
N GLY A 144 -25.67 5.31 -3.51
CA GLY A 144 -26.61 6.33 -4.02
C GLY A 144 -27.85 5.73 -4.68
N GLU A 145 -27.68 4.70 -5.51
CA GLU A 145 -28.79 3.95 -6.13
C GLU A 145 -29.69 3.31 -5.06
N PHE A 146 -29.08 2.70 -4.05
CA PHE A 146 -29.80 2.10 -2.93
C PHE A 146 -30.60 3.14 -2.14
N ALA A 147 -29.98 4.27 -1.78
CA ALA A 147 -30.65 5.35 -1.04
C ALA A 147 -31.85 5.91 -1.81
N ALA A 148 -31.75 6.01 -3.14
CA ALA A 148 -32.86 6.45 -4.00
C ALA A 148 -33.99 5.42 -4.06
N ALA A 149 -33.68 4.11 -4.05
CA ALA A 149 -34.67 3.04 -4.09
C ALA A 149 -35.38 2.82 -2.74
N TYR A 150 -34.66 3.01 -1.62
CA TYR A 150 -35.16 2.78 -0.26
C TYR A 150 -34.94 4.01 0.64
N PRO A 151 -35.67 5.12 0.40
CA PRO A 151 -35.41 6.40 1.10
C PRO A 151 -35.72 6.38 2.60
N GLY A 152 -36.40 5.34 3.08
CA GLY A 152 -36.68 5.13 4.52
C GLY A 152 -35.56 4.41 5.27
N VAL A 153 -34.53 3.90 4.58
CA VAL A 153 -33.42 3.12 5.19
C VAL A 153 -32.17 3.98 5.30
N CYS A 154 -31.52 3.97 6.45
CA CYS A 154 -30.31 4.74 6.67
C CYS A 154 -29.12 4.12 5.95
N VAL A 155 -28.46 4.85 5.06
CA VAL A 155 -27.17 4.43 4.46
C VAL A 155 -26.02 4.86 5.36
N LYS A 156 -25.14 3.92 5.71
CA LYS A 156 -23.96 4.13 6.56
C LYS A 156 -22.65 3.74 5.87
N ASN A 157 -21.55 4.29 6.37
CA ASN A 157 -20.21 4.01 5.84
C ASN A 157 -19.58 2.79 6.52
N LEU A 158 -19.26 1.75 5.74
CA LEU A 158 -18.55 0.54 6.17
C LEU A 158 -17.04 0.80 6.37
N PHE A 159 -16.47 1.74 5.63
CA PHE A 159 -15.03 1.97 5.58
C PHE A 159 -14.35 2.07 6.96
N PRO A 160 -14.83 2.88 7.92
CA PRO A 160 -14.17 2.99 9.22
C PRO A 160 -14.12 1.67 10.00
N LEU A 161 -15.10 0.78 9.81
CA LEU A 161 -15.16 -0.52 10.47
C LEU A 161 -14.07 -1.45 9.93
N ALA A 162 -13.97 -1.58 8.62
CA ALA A 162 -12.95 -2.39 7.95
C ALA A 162 -11.53 -1.77 8.12
N ALA A 163 -11.39 -0.47 7.89
CA ALA A 163 -10.12 0.25 8.04
C ALA A 163 -9.50 0.08 9.43
N SER A 164 -10.34 0.14 10.48
CA SER A 164 -9.87 -0.06 11.86
C SER A 164 -9.24 -1.44 12.12
N LEU A 165 -9.57 -2.44 11.32
CA LEU A 165 -8.96 -3.77 11.39
C LEU A 165 -7.68 -3.86 10.54
N ARG A 166 -7.67 -3.24 9.36
CA ARG A 166 -6.51 -3.23 8.44
C ARG A 166 -5.29 -2.54 9.01
N MET A 167 -5.46 -1.61 9.95
CA MET A 167 -4.33 -0.92 10.60
C MET A 167 -3.39 -1.89 11.33
N TRP A 168 -3.89 -3.04 11.81
CA TRP A 168 -3.16 -4.02 12.60
C TRP A 168 -3.06 -5.34 11.83
N LYS A 169 -1.88 -5.66 11.33
CA LYS A 169 -1.62 -6.85 10.53
C LYS A 169 -1.54 -8.08 11.42
N ASP A 170 -2.21 -9.16 11.03
CA ASP A 170 -2.02 -10.47 11.64
C ASP A 170 -0.73 -11.14 11.13
N ALA A 171 -0.38 -12.29 11.70
CA ALA A 171 0.86 -12.98 11.36
C ALA A 171 0.92 -13.42 9.89
N ASP A 172 -0.23 -13.77 9.28
CA ASP A 172 -0.30 -14.15 7.88
C ASP A 172 -0.05 -12.94 6.97
N GLU A 173 -0.61 -11.77 7.32
CA GLU A 173 -0.39 -10.51 6.59
C GLU A 173 1.09 -10.08 6.66
N VAL A 174 1.68 -10.14 7.86
CA VAL A 174 3.11 -9.85 8.07
C VAL A 174 3.99 -10.77 7.22
N ALA A 175 3.66 -12.07 7.15
CA ALA A 175 4.41 -13.01 6.33
C ALA A 175 4.39 -12.65 4.84
N VAL A 176 3.26 -12.20 4.32
CA VAL A 176 3.14 -11.80 2.90
C VAL A 176 3.88 -10.49 2.63
N VAL A 177 3.85 -9.51 3.55
CA VAL A 177 4.66 -8.29 3.42
C VAL A 177 6.16 -8.63 3.42
N LYS A 178 6.61 -9.53 4.30
CA LYS A 178 8.01 -10.03 4.30
C LYS A 178 8.39 -10.70 2.97
N GLU A 179 7.46 -11.44 2.35
CA GLU A 179 7.66 -12.03 1.02
C GLU A 179 7.84 -10.92 -0.05
N ALA A 180 6.98 -9.90 -0.04
CA ALA A 180 7.08 -8.76 -0.95
C ALA A 180 8.42 -8.01 -0.79
N ILE A 181 8.87 -7.80 0.46
CA ILE A 181 10.19 -7.22 0.76
C ILE A 181 11.33 -8.10 0.22
N GLY A 182 11.23 -9.43 0.37
CA GLY A 182 12.22 -10.38 -0.15
C GLY A 182 12.35 -10.33 -1.67
N VAL A 183 11.23 -10.22 -2.37
CA VAL A 183 11.20 -10.03 -3.84
C VAL A 183 11.81 -8.68 -4.23
N THR A 184 11.44 -7.60 -3.51
CA THR A 184 12.00 -6.26 -3.71
C THR A 184 13.52 -6.25 -3.53
N LYS A 185 14.03 -6.89 -2.46
CA LYS A 185 15.47 -7.05 -2.21
C LYS A 185 16.19 -7.69 -3.40
N THR A 186 15.66 -8.83 -3.89
CA THR A 186 16.25 -9.54 -5.03
C THR A 186 16.33 -8.66 -6.28
N ALA A 187 15.30 -7.86 -6.52
CA ALA A 187 15.25 -6.94 -7.64
C ALA A 187 16.23 -5.77 -7.47
N LEU A 188 16.33 -5.18 -6.27
CA LEU A 188 17.32 -4.13 -5.98
C LEU A 188 18.76 -4.62 -6.16
N GLU A 189 19.09 -5.84 -5.73
CA GLU A 189 20.42 -6.44 -5.96
C GLU A 189 20.73 -6.60 -7.44
N PHE A 190 19.73 -6.92 -8.26
CA PHE A 190 19.89 -6.99 -9.70
C PHE A 190 20.12 -5.61 -10.31
N VAL A 191 19.34 -4.60 -9.92
CA VAL A 191 19.54 -3.22 -10.38
C VAL A 191 20.94 -2.71 -10.03
N MET A 192 21.38 -2.89 -8.76
CA MET A 192 22.73 -2.48 -8.35
C MET A 192 23.85 -3.10 -9.19
N LYS A 193 23.72 -4.38 -9.59
CA LYS A 193 24.71 -5.07 -10.43
C LYS A 193 24.76 -4.55 -11.87
N ASN A 194 23.64 -4.03 -12.37
CA ASN A 194 23.52 -3.58 -13.75
C ASN A 194 23.65 -2.07 -13.91
N LEU A 195 23.50 -1.31 -12.82
CA LEU A 195 23.57 0.15 -12.83
C LEU A 195 24.95 0.65 -13.26
N LYS A 196 24.97 1.51 -14.29
CA LYS A 196 26.20 2.10 -14.82
C LYS A 196 25.93 3.44 -15.50
N PRO A 197 26.95 4.30 -15.59
CA PRO A 197 26.85 5.55 -16.31
C PRO A 197 26.37 5.37 -17.75
N GLY A 198 25.52 6.29 -18.21
CA GLY A 198 24.91 6.29 -19.53
C GLY A 198 23.60 5.53 -19.65
N MET A 199 23.19 4.76 -18.65
CA MET A 199 21.84 4.20 -18.60
C MET A 199 20.80 5.31 -18.47
N LYS A 200 19.60 5.02 -18.93
CA LYS A 200 18.41 5.83 -18.68
C LYS A 200 17.71 5.37 -17.40
N GLU A 201 17.07 6.27 -16.69
CA GLU A 201 16.30 5.99 -15.47
C GLU A 201 15.27 4.87 -15.69
N TYR A 202 14.54 4.90 -16.82
CA TYR A 202 13.59 3.82 -17.16
C TYR A 202 14.24 2.45 -17.37
N GLN A 203 15.55 2.37 -17.62
CA GLN A 203 16.23 1.08 -17.72
C GLN A 203 16.45 0.47 -16.33
N ALA A 204 16.74 1.29 -15.31
CA ALA A 204 16.77 0.83 -13.92
C ALA A 204 15.38 0.41 -13.44
N GLN A 205 14.35 1.16 -13.82
CA GLN A 205 12.94 0.79 -13.59
C GLN A 205 12.63 -0.56 -14.26
N ALA A 206 12.97 -0.72 -15.54
CA ALA A 206 12.70 -1.96 -16.28
C ALA A 206 13.41 -3.18 -15.67
N ASP A 207 14.65 -3.01 -15.22
CA ASP A 207 15.41 -4.05 -14.53
C ASP A 207 14.72 -4.48 -13.22
N PHE A 208 14.21 -3.52 -12.45
CA PHE A 208 13.44 -3.79 -11.23
C PHE A 208 12.14 -4.53 -11.55
N GLU A 209 11.33 -3.99 -12.45
CA GLU A 209 10.01 -4.56 -12.80
C GLU A 209 10.14 -5.95 -13.43
N TYR A 210 11.16 -6.17 -14.27
CA TYR A 210 11.47 -7.50 -14.79
C TYR A 210 11.75 -8.49 -13.65
N MET A 211 12.59 -8.10 -12.69
CA MET A 211 13.00 -9.00 -11.62
C MET A 211 11.88 -9.30 -10.64
N ILE A 212 11.06 -8.33 -10.24
CA ILE A 212 9.92 -8.62 -9.36
C ILE A 212 8.93 -9.56 -10.04
N ARG A 213 8.64 -9.36 -11.34
CA ARG A 213 7.73 -10.24 -12.11
C ARG A 213 8.30 -11.65 -12.24
N ARG A 214 9.59 -11.76 -12.50
CA ARG A 214 10.29 -13.06 -12.60
C ARG A 214 10.27 -13.84 -11.27
N ASN A 215 10.22 -13.14 -10.14
CA ASN A 215 10.20 -13.73 -8.80
C ASN A 215 8.79 -13.81 -8.17
N GLY A 216 7.74 -13.72 -8.98
CA GLY A 216 6.37 -14.04 -8.58
C GLY A 216 5.54 -12.88 -8.05
N ALA A 217 6.07 -11.66 -7.99
CA ALA A 217 5.25 -10.49 -7.69
C ALA A 217 4.18 -10.27 -8.76
N GLU A 218 3.05 -9.75 -8.37
CA GLU A 218 1.94 -9.42 -9.28
C GLU A 218 2.29 -8.22 -10.15
N TRP A 219 2.76 -7.15 -9.50
CA TRP A 219 3.08 -5.86 -10.11
C TRP A 219 4.01 -5.06 -9.20
N PRO A 220 4.58 -3.94 -9.65
CA PRO A 220 5.06 -2.91 -8.74
C PRO A 220 3.95 -2.47 -7.79
N ALA A 221 4.29 -2.22 -6.54
CA ALA A 221 3.35 -1.75 -5.51
C ALA A 221 2.73 -0.39 -5.89
N PHE A 222 3.53 0.46 -6.54
CA PHE A 222 3.21 1.79 -7.05
C PHE A 222 4.10 2.12 -8.27
N PRO A 223 3.83 3.21 -9.00
CA PRO A 223 4.71 3.66 -10.08
C PRO A 223 6.13 3.86 -9.57
N THR A 224 7.10 3.12 -10.14
CA THR A 224 8.49 3.16 -9.71
C THR A 224 9.08 4.55 -9.87
N ILE A 225 9.70 5.09 -8.84
CA ILE A 225 10.46 6.33 -8.86
C ILE A 225 11.93 5.98 -9.08
N ALA A 226 12.53 6.50 -10.15
CA ALA A 226 13.94 6.30 -10.49
C ALA A 226 14.56 7.64 -10.89
N GLY A 227 14.81 8.50 -9.91
CA GLY A 227 15.33 9.86 -10.13
C GLY A 227 16.84 9.94 -10.01
N SER A 228 17.53 10.37 -11.08
CA SER A 228 18.98 10.56 -11.10
C SER A 228 19.39 12.04 -11.06
N GLY A 229 20.46 12.36 -10.35
CA GLY A 229 20.97 13.73 -10.23
C GLY A 229 19.91 14.66 -9.63
N ILE A 230 19.56 15.74 -10.34
CA ILE A 230 18.53 16.70 -9.87
C ILE A 230 17.15 16.08 -9.71
N ASN A 231 16.80 15.05 -10.51
CA ASN A 231 15.51 14.38 -10.41
C ASN A 231 15.32 13.64 -9.07
N ALA A 232 16.43 13.24 -8.43
CA ALA A 232 16.39 12.65 -7.09
C ALA A 232 15.90 13.63 -6.00
N THR A 233 15.83 14.93 -6.29
CA THR A 233 15.28 15.92 -5.35
C THR A 233 13.76 16.12 -5.48
N MET A 234 13.13 15.48 -6.47
CA MET A 234 11.68 15.50 -6.66
C MET A 234 11.06 14.27 -5.99
N LEU A 235 10.11 14.49 -5.06
CA LEU A 235 9.58 13.43 -4.19
C LEU A 235 8.87 12.29 -4.93
N HIS A 236 8.03 12.62 -5.91
CA HIS A 236 7.25 11.66 -6.70
C HIS A 236 7.59 11.78 -8.20
N TYR A 237 8.87 11.67 -8.52
CA TYR A 237 9.34 11.69 -9.90
C TYR A 237 9.16 10.31 -10.55
N ASP A 238 8.18 10.17 -11.42
CA ASP A 238 7.82 8.92 -12.10
C ASP A 238 8.03 8.93 -13.63
N THR A 239 8.53 10.03 -14.17
CA THR A 239 8.78 10.18 -15.60
C THR A 239 9.96 9.30 -16.07
N ASN A 240 11.01 9.18 -15.25
CA ASN A 240 12.14 8.25 -15.39
C ASN A 240 12.82 8.29 -16.78
N THR A 241 13.06 9.47 -17.36
CA THR A 241 13.55 9.59 -18.75
C THR A 241 14.97 10.08 -18.90
N ASP A 242 15.59 10.61 -17.83
CA ASP A 242 16.91 11.20 -17.90
C ASP A 242 18.04 10.15 -17.90
N THR A 243 19.25 10.64 -18.16
CA THR A 243 20.45 9.80 -18.20
C THR A 243 21.09 9.75 -16.82
N CYS A 244 21.38 8.56 -16.33
CA CYS A 244 22.18 8.34 -15.13
C CYS A 244 23.66 8.68 -15.45
N GLU A 245 24.12 9.85 -15.00
CA GLU A 245 25.47 10.34 -15.27
C GLU A 245 26.47 9.81 -14.22
N ASP A 246 27.71 9.62 -14.64
CA ASP A 246 28.80 9.27 -13.73
C ASP A 246 29.00 10.33 -12.63
N GLY A 247 29.24 9.86 -11.39
CA GLY A 247 29.41 10.73 -10.23
C GLY A 247 28.10 11.31 -9.67
N LYS A 248 26.95 11.03 -10.29
CA LYS A 248 25.61 11.35 -9.74
C LYS A 248 25.04 10.18 -8.92
N LEU A 249 23.98 10.47 -8.18
CA LEU A 249 23.18 9.47 -7.49
C LEU A 249 21.92 9.13 -8.30
N ILE A 250 21.40 7.94 -8.10
CA ILE A 250 20.03 7.58 -8.46
C ILE A 250 19.27 7.19 -7.18
N LEU A 251 18.15 7.85 -6.93
CA LEU A 251 17.19 7.48 -5.90
C LEU A 251 16.18 6.54 -6.54
N LEU A 252 16.04 5.36 -5.96
CA LEU A 252 15.07 4.35 -6.35
C LEU A 252 14.07 4.15 -5.20
N ASP A 253 12.82 4.53 -5.45
CA ASP A 253 11.70 4.32 -4.55
C ASP A 253 10.71 3.38 -5.24
N LEU A 254 10.52 2.20 -4.66
CA LEU A 254 9.91 1.06 -5.34
C LEU A 254 9.55 -0.06 -4.37
N GLY A 255 8.59 -0.88 -4.76
CA GLY A 255 8.18 -2.04 -3.99
C GLY A 255 7.53 -3.10 -4.88
N ALA A 256 7.62 -4.35 -4.46
CA ALA A 256 6.88 -5.46 -5.06
C ALA A 256 5.51 -5.60 -4.41
N ARG A 257 4.51 -6.02 -5.20
CA ARG A 257 3.20 -6.43 -4.69
C ARG A 257 3.07 -7.95 -4.79
N VAL A 258 2.85 -8.59 -3.65
CA VAL A 258 2.67 -10.04 -3.55
C VAL A 258 1.37 -10.34 -2.82
N ASN A 259 0.54 -11.20 -3.40
CA ASN A 259 -0.76 -11.60 -2.83
C ASN A 259 -1.61 -10.41 -2.32
N GLY A 260 -1.57 -9.27 -3.05
CA GLY A 260 -2.32 -8.06 -2.74
C GLY A 260 -1.71 -7.17 -1.66
N TYR A 261 -0.55 -7.53 -1.07
CA TYR A 261 0.18 -6.71 -0.09
C TYR A 261 1.44 -6.12 -0.71
N ASN A 262 1.84 -4.96 -0.21
CA ASN A 262 2.92 -4.17 -0.76
C ASN A 262 4.15 -4.17 0.13
N ALA A 263 5.33 -4.03 -0.47
CA ALA A 263 6.54 -3.51 0.14
C ALA A 263 6.74 -2.07 -0.30
N ASP A 264 7.47 -1.29 0.49
CA ASP A 264 7.82 0.09 0.21
C ASP A 264 9.26 0.37 0.65
N ILE A 265 10.16 0.49 -0.32
CA ILE A 265 11.60 0.55 -0.06
C ILE A 265 12.24 1.63 -0.92
N THR A 266 12.89 2.57 -0.28
CA THR A 266 13.76 3.52 -1.00
C THR A 266 15.22 3.25 -0.69
N ARG A 267 16.05 3.25 -1.73
CA ARG A 267 17.51 3.27 -1.65
C ARG A 267 18.08 4.26 -2.65
N THR A 268 19.18 4.89 -2.28
CA THR A 268 19.89 5.84 -3.17
C THR A 268 21.30 5.33 -3.44
N TYR A 269 21.60 5.10 -4.71
CA TYR A 269 22.85 4.48 -5.16
C TYR A 269 23.74 5.44 -5.97
N PRO A 270 25.09 5.31 -5.91
CA PRO A 270 26.00 6.04 -6.77
C PRO A 270 26.05 5.39 -8.16
N VAL A 271 25.74 6.13 -9.22
CA VAL A 271 25.67 5.60 -10.59
C VAL A 271 26.99 4.96 -11.03
N GLY A 272 28.15 5.56 -10.66
CA GLY A 272 29.48 5.01 -10.94
C GLY A 272 30.01 4.01 -9.89
N GLY A 273 29.15 3.53 -8.96
CA GLY A 273 29.53 2.55 -7.94
C GLY A 273 30.28 3.13 -6.73
N LYS A 274 30.54 4.44 -6.68
CA LYS A 274 31.21 5.10 -5.55
C LYS A 274 30.57 6.44 -5.23
N TYR A 275 30.33 6.69 -3.95
CA TYR A 275 29.88 8.00 -3.46
C TYR A 275 31.05 8.98 -3.38
N THR A 276 30.79 10.24 -3.66
CA THR A 276 31.71 11.33 -3.29
C THR A 276 31.64 11.59 -1.77
N ASP A 277 32.64 12.28 -1.22
CA ASP A 277 32.65 12.62 0.22
C ASP A 277 31.42 13.44 0.63
N ARG A 278 30.96 14.35 -0.23
CA ARG A 278 29.75 15.16 0.00
C ARG A 278 28.50 14.29 0.02
N GLN A 279 28.35 13.37 -0.94
CA GLN A 279 27.23 12.44 -1.00
C GLN A 279 27.20 11.53 0.23
N LYS A 280 28.37 10.99 0.66
CA LYS A 280 28.49 10.20 1.90
C LYS A 280 28.10 11.00 3.14
N ALA A 281 28.49 12.28 3.23
CA ALA A 281 28.12 13.12 4.35
C ALA A 281 26.60 13.28 4.47
N VAL A 282 25.91 13.58 3.36
CA VAL A 282 24.44 13.68 3.33
C VAL A 282 23.80 12.31 3.60
N TYR A 283 24.30 11.25 2.97
CA TYR A 283 23.79 9.88 3.13
C TYR A 283 23.83 9.42 4.59
N ASN A 284 24.94 9.68 5.29
CA ASN A 284 25.11 9.28 6.69
C ASN A 284 24.17 10.06 7.63
N ILE A 285 23.78 11.30 7.30
CA ILE A 285 22.78 12.05 8.06
C ILE A 285 21.41 11.36 7.92
N VAL A 286 21.00 11.02 6.69
CA VAL A 286 19.74 10.32 6.41
C VAL A 286 19.74 8.94 7.06
N LEU A 287 20.82 8.17 6.94
CA LEU A 287 20.96 6.87 7.58
C LEU A 287 20.89 6.95 9.12
N ALA A 288 21.47 8.00 9.71
CA ALA A 288 21.37 8.23 11.16
C ALA A 288 19.93 8.55 11.58
N ALA A 289 19.16 9.27 10.76
CA ALA A 289 17.75 9.55 11.01
C ALA A 289 16.90 8.26 10.92
N ASN A 290 17.06 7.46 9.85
CA ASN A 290 16.39 6.17 9.69
C ASN A 290 16.65 5.25 10.89
N ARG A 291 17.92 5.03 11.27
CA ARG A 291 18.26 4.22 12.44
C ARG A 291 17.69 4.75 13.75
N ARG A 292 17.59 6.07 13.89
CA ARG A 292 17.04 6.70 15.09
C ARG A 292 15.53 6.50 15.18
N VAL A 293 14.80 6.66 14.08
CA VAL A 293 13.36 6.46 14.01
C VAL A 293 13.02 5.00 14.29
N ALA A 294 13.66 4.05 13.59
CA ALA A 294 13.46 2.63 13.82
C ALA A 294 13.70 2.21 15.29
N LYS A 295 14.74 2.76 15.92
CA LYS A 295 15.08 2.48 17.34
C LYS A 295 14.04 3.02 18.31
N GLU A 296 13.46 4.19 18.04
CA GLU A 296 12.52 4.87 18.96
C GLU A 296 11.07 4.46 18.73
N ALA A 297 10.75 3.93 17.54
CA ALA A 297 9.41 3.50 17.19
C ALA A 297 8.89 2.43 18.15
N LYS A 298 7.70 2.64 18.73
CA LYS A 298 7.09 1.74 19.70
C LYS A 298 5.59 1.98 19.83
N PRO A 299 4.83 1.04 20.43
CA PRO A 299 3.41 1.23 20.70
C PRO A 299 3.11 2.51 21.49
N GLY A 300 2.00 3.15 21.14
CA GLY A 300 1.53 4.38 21.78
C GLY A 300 2.06 5.67 21.17
N MET A 301 3.10 5.61 20.33
CA MET A 301 3.57 6.75 19.53
C MET A 301 2.67 7.02 18.33
N THR A 302 2.79 8.20 17.75
CA THR A 302 2.17 8.59 16.47
C THR A 302 3.24 8.79 15.40
N CYS A 303 2.88 8.69 14.12
CA CYS A 303 3.79 9.02 13.01
C CYS A 303 4.33 10.46 13.11
N ALA A 304 3.52 11.40 13.64
CA ALA A 304 3.97 12.79 13.89
C ALA A 304 5.13 12.83 14.89
N GLN A 305 5.08 12.08 15.98
CA GLN A 305 6.17 12.02 16.97
C GLN A 305 7.44 11.38 16.37
N LEU A 306 7.31 10.37 15.51
CA LEU A 306 8.44 9.80 14.76
C LEU A 306 9.04 10.84 13.82
N ASN A 307 8.21 11.64 13.16
CA ASN A 307 8.65 12.72 12.28
C ASN A 307 9.42 13.82 13.04
N ASP A 308 9.02 14.14 14.26
CA ASP A 308 9.77 15.10 15.10
C ASP A 308 11.18 14.56 15.44
N ILE A 309 11.29 13.26 15.74
CA ILE A 309 12.58 12.59 15.98
C ILE A 309 13.46 12.64 14.72
N CYS A 310 12.88 12.35 13.54
CA CYS A 310 13.56 12.45 12.26
C CYS A 310 14.11 13.86 12.03
N LYS A 311 13.25 14.87 12.15
CA LYS A 311 13.62 16.28 11.97
C LYS A 311 14.75 16.74 12.89
N GLU A 312 14.80 16.28 14.14
CA GLU A 312 15.91 16.59 15.05
C GLU A 312 17.26 16.14 14.50
N VAL A 313 17.33 14.90 13.97
CA VAL A 313 18.58 14.34 13.44
C VAL A 313 18.98 15.04 12.14
N LEU A 314 18.03 15.22 11.23
CA LEU A 314 18.28 15.88 9.94
C LEU A 314 18.71 17.34 10.13
N ALA A 315 18.02 18.10 11.01
CA ALA A 315 18.37 19.48 11.29
C ALA A 315 19.79 19.61 11.85
N LYS A 316 20.17 18.74 12.79
CA LYS A 316 21.54 18.71 13.32
C LYS A 316 22.58 18.50 12.22
N GLY A 317 22.37 17.51 11.35
CA GLY A 317 23.28 17.23 10.25
C GLY A 317 23.36 18.37 9.24
N LEU A 318 22.23 18.98 8.88
CA LEU A 318 22.20 20.15 7.98
C LEU A 318 22.93 21.38 8.56
N MET A 319 22.85 21.59 9.88
CA MET A 319 23.63 22.63 10.57
C MET A 319 25.13 22.35 10.53
N GLU A 320 25.53 21.09 10.72
CA GLU A 320 26.94 20.64 10.61
C GLU A 320 27.50 20.83 9.18
N LEU A 321 26.65 20.66 8.15
CA LEU A 321 26.99 20.94 6.75
C LEU A 321 26.94 22.43 6.39
N GLY A 322 26.47 23.30 7.29
CA GLY A 322 26.34 24.75 7.06
C GLY A 322 25.19 25.13 6.09
N LEU A 323 24.23 24.23 5.88
CA LEU A 323 23.08 24.45 4.97
C LEU A 323 21.94 25.21 5.63
N ILE A 324 21.80 25.09 6.96
CA ILE A 324 20.83 25.83 7.74
C ILE A 324 21.47 26.40 9.02
N GLU A 325 20.93 27.49 9.52
CA GLU A 325 21.39 28.12 10.78
C GLU A 325 20.48 27.74 11.98
N LYS A 326 19.24 27.42 11.72
CA LYS A 326 18.21 27.11 12.74
C LYS A 326 17.55 25.76 12.44
N LYS A 327 17.15 25.06 13.50
CA LYS A 327 16.48 23.75 13.37
C LYS A 327 15.17 23.81 12.57
N GLU A 328 14.45 24.90 12.70
CA GLU A 328 13.17 25.14 12.04
C GLU A 328 13.30 25.17 10.50
N ASP A 329 14.49 25.54 10.00
CA ASP A 329 14.78 25.62 8.57
C ASP A 329 14.96 24.23 7.92
N VAL A 330 14.90 23.14 8.69
CA VAL A 330 14.99 21.75 8.18
C VAL A 330 13.98 21.49 7.06
N THR A 331 12.81 22.10 7.09
CA THR A 331 11.75 21.97 6.09
C THR A 331 12.14 22.50 4.71
N LYS A 332 13.24 23.24 4.59
CA LYS A 332 13.80 23.63 3.28
C LYS A 332 14.32 22.44 2.50
N TYR A 333 14.84 21.43 3.18
CA TYR A 333 15.47 20.25 2.59
C TYR A 333 14.76 18.92 2.94
N TYR A 334 13.74 18.97 3.82
CA TYR A 334 12.91 17.84 4.20
C TYR A 334 11.45 18.29 4.35
N MET A 335 10.59 17.96 3.38
CA MET A 335 9.27 18.54 3.24
C MET A 335 8.12 17.53 3.34
N HIS A 336 8.38 16.27 3.73
CA HIS A 336 7.35 15.24 3.89
C HIS A 336 7.32 14.64 5.32
N GLY A 337 6.45 13.69 5.56
CA GLY A 337 6.42 12.89 6.78
C GLY A 337 7.41 11.73 6.73
N VAL A 338 7.86 11.23 7.89
CA VAL A 338 8.81 10.12 7.94
C VAL A 338 8.14 8.75 7.85
N SER A 339 6.81 8.70 7.89
CA SER A 339 6.12 7.40 8.05
C SER A 339 4.64 7.48 7.67
N HIS A 340 4.18 6.45 7.02
CA HIS A 340 2.77 6.14 6.81
C HIS A 340 2.51 4.64 7.07
N HIS A 341 1.24 4.24 7.21
CA HIS A 341 0.88 2.82 7.28
C HIS A 341 1.06 2.14 5.92
N LEU A 342 1.50 0.88 5.95
CA LEU A 342 1.71 0.03 4.77
C LEU A 342 0.89 -1.26 4.90
N GLY A 343 0.36 -1.76 3.79
CA GLY A 343 -0.38 -3.03 3.76
C GLY A 343 -0.95 -3.36 2.38
N ILE A 344 -2.28 -3.47 2.29
CA ILE A 344 -2.99 -3.70 1.02
C ILE A 344 -2.87 -2.47 0.11
N ASP A 345 -2.92 -1.29 0.68
CA ASP A 345 -2.51 -0.06 0.02
C ASP A 345 -1.09 0.32 0.45
N VAL A 346 -0.33 0.99 -0.41
CA VAL A 346 1.00 1.52 -0.07
C VAL A 346 0.86 2.57 1.01
N HIS A 347 0.06 3.61 0.77
CA HIS A 347 -0.42 4.50 1.81
C HIS A 347 -1.68 3.88 2.43
N ASP A 348 -1.49 2.92 3.35
CA ASP A 348 -2.60 2.15 3.90
C ASP A 348 -3.47 2.99 4.83
N VAL A 349 -4.69 2.52 5.00
CA VAL A 349 -5.77 3.23 5.68
C VAL A 349 -5.44 3.56 7.13
N THR A 350 -5.91 4.73 7.57
CA THR A 350 -5.84 5.16 8.96
C THR A 350 -7.21 5.64 9.44
N VAL A 351 -7.50 5.42 10.72
CA VAL A 351 -8.71 5.93 11.37
C VAL A 351 -8.27 6.92 12.45
N ALA A 352 -8.75 8.15 12.37
CA ALA A 352 -8.30 9.25 13.25
C ALA A 352 -8.40 8.94 14.75
N SER A 353 -9.42 8.14 15.15
CA SER A 353 -9.57 7.68 16.53
C SER A 353 -8.49 6.67 16.98
N GLN A 354 -7.66 6.16 16.08
CA GLN A 354 -6.63 5.15 16.30
C GLN A 354 -5.26 5.63 15.80
N ALA A 355 -4.96 6.93 15.88
CA ALA A 355 -3.72 7.53 15.40
C ALA A 355 -2.44 7.04 16.12
N LYS A 356 -2.58 6.33 17.26
CA LYS A 356 -1.45 5.75 18.00
C LYS A 356 -1.10 4.39 17.43
N LEU A 357 0.17 4.17 17.19
CA LEU A 357 0.71 2.89 16.76
C LEU A 357 0.44 1.82 17.81
N CYS A 358 0.04 0.64 17.35
CA CYS A 358 -0.18 -0.54 18.19
C CYS A 358 0.59 -1.74 17.60
N PRO A 359 0.84 -2.78 18.41
CA PRO A 359 1.44 -4.00 17.89
C PRO A 359 0.65 -4.56 16.69
N GLY A 360 1.38 -4.95 15.65
CA GLY A 360 0.83 -5.37 14.35
C GLY A 360 0.73 -4.26 13.32
N ALA A 361 0.93 -2.97 13.66
CA ALA A 361 1.06 -1.94 12.63
C ALA A 361 2.32 -2.17 11.81
N ILE A 362 2.22 -2.11 10.48
CA ILE A 362 3.36 -1.97 9.59
C ILE A 362 3.36 -0.54 9.09
N ILE A 363 4.50 0.13 9.21
CA ILE A 363 4.70 1.52 8.81
C ILE A 363 6.02 1.66 8.07
N THR A 364 6.15 2.70 7.23
CA THR A 364 7.43 3.09 6.64
C THR A 364 8.30 3.87 7.62
N ASP A 365 9.60 3.92 7.36
CA ASP A 365 10.60 4.79 7.98
C ASP A 365 11.48 5.36 6.87
N GLU A 366 11.11 6.54 6.35
CA GLU A 366 11.58 7.09 5.09
C GLU A 366 12.19 8.51 5.20
N PRO A 367 13.16 8.76 6.09
CA PRO A 367 13.85 10.05 6.10
C PRO A 367 14.54 10.34 4.77
N GLY A 368 14.55 11.61 4.36
CA GLY A 368 15.23 12.06 3.16
C GLY A 368 15.80 13.46 3.29
N LEU A 369 16.77 13.79 2.45
CA LEU A 369 17.29 15.14 2.25
C LEU A 369 17.38 15.44 0.74
N TYR A 370 16.83 16.58 0.34
CA TYR A 370 16.69 16.99 -1.05
C TYR A 370 17.35 18.37 -1.23
N ILE A 371 18.58 18.39 -1.78
CA ILE A 371 19.47 19.56 -1.84
C ILE A 371 19.66 19.90 -3.30
N ASP A 372 18.79 20.74 -3.85
CA ASP A 372 18.76 21.12 -5.27
C ASP A 372 20.08 21.75 -5.73
N GLU A 373 20.66 22.64 -4.92
CA GLU A 373 21.91 23.32 -5.21
C GLU A 373 23.12 22.40 -5.31
N TRP A 374 23.00 21.16 -4.83
CA TRP A 374 24.01 20.11 -4.95
C TRP A 374 23.61 18.99 -5.90
N GLU A 375 22.38 19.00 -6.42
CA GLU A 375 21.75 17.90 -7.17
C GLU A 375 21.89 16.58 -6.41
N ILE A 376 21.63 16.63 -5.10
CA ILE A 376 21.66 15.49 -4.18
C ILE A 376 20.29 15.31 -3.55
N GLY A 377 19.59 14.27 -3.97
CA GLY A 377 18.41 13.73 -3.29
C GLY A 377 18.76 12.36 -2.71
N ILE A 378 18.56 12.18 -1.42
CA ILE A 378 18.80 10.90 -0.72
C ILE A 378 17.61 10.61 0.17
N ARG A 379 16.97 9.48 -0.06
CA ARG A 379 15.99 8.85 0.83
C ARG A 379 16.44 7.42 1.14
N ILE A 380 16.29 7.02 2.39
CA ILE A 380 16.49 5.64 2.84
C ILE A 380 15.21 5.25 3.55
N GLU A 381 14.57 4.21 3.06
CA GLU A 381 13.28 3.75 3.54
C GLU A 381 13.29 2.27 3.86
N ASP A 382 12.74 1.96 5.00
CA ASP A 382 12.54 0.61 5.51
C ASP A 382 11.11 0.41 5.99
N ASP A 383 10.60 -0.82 5.88
CA ASP A 383 9.31 -1.23 6.45
C ASP A 383 9.50 -1.70 7.90
N LEU A 384 8.76 -1.09 8.83
CA LEU A 384 8.81 -1.40 10.26
C LEU A 384 7.53 -2.10 10.72
N LEU A 385 7.67 -3.23 11.39
CA LEU A 385 6.58 -3.85 12.17
C LEU A 385 6.64 -3.38 13.62
N ILE A 386 5.57 -2.73 14.09
CA ILE A 386 5.45 -2.39 15.51
C ILE A 386 5.18 -3.67 16.32
N THR A 387 6.05 -3.96 17.27
CA THR A 387 5.97 -5.11 18.18
C THR A 387 5.36 -4.73 19.53
N GLN A 388 5.38 -5.61 20.52
CA GLN A 388 4.89 -5.30 21.87
C GLN A 388 5.74 -4.23 22.56
N ASP A 389 7.05 -4.20 22.30
CA ASP A 389 8.02 -3.40 23.06
C ASP A 389 8.75 -2.34 22.23
N GLY A 390 8.63 -2.39 20.89
CA GLY A 390 9.37 -1.51 19.99
C GLY A 390 8.97 -1.71 18.53
N ALA A 391 9.96 -1.79 17.63
CA ALA A 391 9.75 -2.08 16.21
C ALA A 391 10.79 -3.10 15.71
N GLU A 392 10.38 -3.93 14.75
CA GLU A 392 11.23 -4.82 13.95
C GLU A 392 11.38 -4.20 12.55
N VAL A 393 12.60 -4.07 12.06
CA VAL A 393 12.89 -3.67 10.68
C VAL A 393 12.69 -4.88 9.77
N LEU A 394 11.58 -4.93 9.01
CA LEU A 394 11.26 -6.06 8.14
C LEU A 394 12.23 -6.18 6.96
N SER A 395 12.79 -5.05 6.53
CA SER A 395 13.72 -4.90 5.41
C SER A 395 15.21 -4.94 5.82
N GLU A 396 15.54 -5.39 7.04
CA GLU A 396 16.92 -5.42 7.59
C GLU A 396 17.93 -6.11 6.66
N ALA A 397 17.50 -7.09 5.88
CA ALA A 397 18.34 -7.83 4.94
C ALA A 397 18.71 -7.04 3.68
N ILE A 398 18.13 -5.87 3.45
CA ILE A 398 18.47 -4.98 2.31
C ILE A 398 19.62 -4.07 2.75
N ILE A 399 20.77 -4.20 2.08
CA ILE A 399 21.95 -3.38 2.41
C ILE A 399 21.63 -1.88 2.33
N ARG A 400 22.20 -1.11 3.26
CA ARG A 400 21.86 0.30 3.42
C ARG A 400 23.03 1.21 3.81
N THR A 401 24.22 0.68 4.11
CA THR A 401 25.38 1.55 4.38
C THR A 401 26.13 1.85 3.09
N PRO A 402 26.75 3.04 2.98
CA PRO A 402 27.57 3.35 1.81
C PRO A 402 28.65 2.32 1.51
N GLU A 403 29.26 1.78 2.56
CA GLU A 403 30.35 0.79 2.47
C GLU A 403 29.86 -0.54 1.90
N GLU A 404 28.70 -1.06 2.38
CA GLU A 404 28.08 -2.28 1.85
C GLU A 404 27.67 -2.10 0.39
N ILE A 405 27.07 -0.96 0.05
CA ILE A 405 26.62 -0.65 -1.31
C ILE A 405 27.81 -0.59 -2.26
N GLU A 406 28.87 0.18 -1.91
CA GLU A 406 30.09 0.27 -2.73
C GLU A 406 30.78 -1.10 -2.91
N ALA A 407 30.86 -1.92 -1.83
CA ALA A 407 31.42 -3.26 -1.90
C ALA A 407 30.59 -4.17 -2.81
N PHE A 408 29.27 -4.16 -2.67
CA PHE A 408 28.37 -4.97 -3.50
C PHE A 408 28.44 -4.57 -5.00
N MET A 409 28.43 -3.29 -5.30
CA MET A 409 28.54 -2.78 -6.68
C MET A 409 29.92 -3.06 -7.30
N ALA A 410 30.98 -3.14 -6.49
CA ALA A 410 32.31 -3.54 -6.94
C ALA A 410 32.45 -5.07 -7.19
N GLY A 411 31.43 -5.87 -6.88
CA GLY A 411 31.43 -7.33 -7.05
C GLY A 411 32.12 -8.10 -5.93
N ASN A 412 32.23 -7.51 -4.73
CA ASN A 412 32.85 -8.08 -3.54
C ASN A 412 31.79 -8.62 -2.56
#